data_320c927913385783c8069ac4c12aa23d
#
_entry.id   320c927913385783c8069ac4c12aa23d
#
_cell.length_a   1.000
_cell.length_b   1.000
_cell.length_c   1.000
_cell.angle_alpha   90.00
_cell.angle_beta   90.00
_cell.angle_gamma   90.00
#
_symmetry.space_group_name_H-M   'P 1'
#
loop_
_entity.id
_entity.type
_entity.pdbx_description
1 polymer ?
#
loop_
_entity_poly.entity_id
_entity_poly.type
_entity_poly.pdbx_seq_one_letter_code
_entity_poly.pdbx_strand_id
1 'polypeptide(L)'
;MIRFLGAAFAAALLLPVASAETVQLAAADGVKVFGEVWRASGAKPPIILAFHQAGSSSAEYAPIAPRLAQAGFTVLAIDQRSGNGAFDGTNRTAAELGRKATYEQALPDLEAALAWAKANSHGAPVVVWGSSYSAALVFLLAARHPGDVNGVVAFSPGEYLANKTAVRDAARKVDVPVYIDQASGADEVGQSAAILEAVKSTDKQQLLSPSNSTHGSSTLRADTNPAGAEAHWTAVLKFLKRFMPS
;
A
#
# COMPACT_ATOMS: atom_id res chain seq x y z
N MET A 1 -0.65 -52.39 35.22
CA MET A 1 -0.77 -50.90 35.25
C MET A 1 -0.56 -50.39 33.84
N ILE A 2 -1.63 -50.08 33.13
CA ILE A 2 -1.58 -49.56 31.73
C ILE A 2 -1.76 -48.04 31.87
N ARG A 3 -0.73 -47.26 31.47
CA ARG A 3 -0.78 -45.82 31.40
C ARG A 3 -1.32 -45.39 30.02
N PHE A 4 -2.50 -44.77 29.99
CA PHE A 4 -3.00 -44.09 28.81
C PHE A 4 -2.29 -42.74 28.69
N LEU A 5 -1.50 -42.52 27.63
CA LEU A 5 -1.04 -41.21 27.22
C LEU A 5 -2.19 -40.56 26.41
N GLY A 6 -2.79 -39.56 26.99
CA GLY A 6 -3.73 -38.68 26.28
C GLY A 6 -2.96 -37.74 25.37
N ALA A 7 -3.13 -37.85 24.05
CA ALA A 7 -2.66 -36.87 23.08
C ALA A 7 -3.62 -35.67 23.09
N ALA A 8 -3.12 -34.54 23.53
CA ALA A 8 -3.86 -33.26 23.40
C ALA A 8 -3.75 -32.79 21.96
N PHE A 9 -4.85 -32.87 21.21
CA PHE A 9 -4.97 -32.22 19.90
C PHE A 9 -5.17 -30.70 20.13
N ALA A 10 -4.16 -29.90 19.79
CA ALA A 10 -4.32 -28.45 19.69
C ALA A 10 -5.10 -28.15 18.42
N ALA A 11 -6.38 -27.78 18.56
CA ALA A 11 -7.17 -27.25 17.46
C ALA A 11 -6.62 -25.87 17.06
N ALA A 12 -5.98 -25.79 15.92
CA ALA A 12 -5.62 -24.51 15.30
C ALA A 12 -6.94 -23.82 14.91
N LEU A 13 -7.29 -22.75 15.61
CA LEU A 13 -8.37 -21.84 15.23
C LEU A 13 -7.97 -21.19 13.90
N LEU A 14 -8.56 -21.67 12.80
CA LEU A 14 -8.50 -20.99 11.51
C LEU A 14 -9.30 -19.68 11.66
N LEU A 15 -8.59 -18.56 11.83
CA LEU A 15 -9.22 -17.25 11.74
C LEU A 15 -9.81 -17.10 10.34
N PRO A 16 -11.05 -16.62 10.20
CA PRO A 16 -11.64 -16.40 8.89
C PRO A 16 -10.77 -15.41 8.10
N VAL A 17 -10.43 -15.77 6.87
CA VAL A 17 -9.75 -14.84 5.94
C VAL A 17 -10.72 -13.70 5.70
N ALA A 18 -10.29 -12.46 5.93
CA ALA A 18 -11.10 -11.27 5.67
C ALA A 18 -11.50 -11.27 4.18
N SER A 19 -12.80 -11.37 3.89
CA SER A 19 -13.32 -11.28 2.52
C SER A 19 -13.30 -9.82 2.07
N ALA A 20 -13.03 -9.61 0.77
CA ALA A 20 -13.10 -8.29 0.18
C ALA A 20 -14.56 -7.83 0.05
N GLU A 21 -14.80 -6.56 0.35
CA GLU A 21 -16.05 -5.84 0.11
C GLU A 21 -15.80 -4.84 -1.02
N THR A 22 -16.56 -4.94 -2.11
CA THR A 22 -16.47 -3.99 -3.23
C THR A 22 -17.02 -2.62 -2.80
N VAL A 23 -16.30 -1.56 -3.13
CA VAL A 23 -16.72 -0.17 -2.91
C VAL A 23 -16.61 0.65 -4.19
N GLN A 24 -17.41 1.71 -4.26
CA GLN A 24 -17.33 2.72 -5.32
C GLN A 24 -17.20 4.10 -4.68
N LEU A 25 -16.19 4.84 -5.11
CA LEU A 25 -15.90 6.20 -4.69
C LEU A 25 -16.14 7.15 -5.86
N ALA A 26 -16.21 8.45 -5.59
CA ALA A 26 -16.27 9.49 -6.60
C ALA A 26 -15.03 10.39 -6.45
N ALA A 27 -14.22 10.49 -7.49
CA ALA A 27 -13.16 11.48 -7.57
C ALA A 27 -13.76 12.88 -7.80
N ALA A 28 -13.04 13.93 -7.40
CA ALA A 28 -13.51 15.31 -7.49
C ALA A 28 -13.85 15.75 -8.92
N ASP A 29 -13.27 15.11 -9.92
CA ASP A 29 -13.52 15.34 -11.35
C ASP A 29 -14.66 14.47 -11.93
N GLY A 30 -15.44 13.80 -11.06
CA GLY A 30 -16.59 12.99 -11.42
C GLY A 30 -16.29 11.56 -11.87
N VAL A 31 -15.02 11.15 -11.91
CA VAL A 31 -14.66 9.77 -12.26
C VAL A 31 -15.08 8.84 -11.12
N LYS A 32 -15.76 7.75 -11.47
CA LYS A 32 -16.06 6.67 -10.53
C LYS A 32 -14.81 5.84 -10.29
N VAL A 33 -14.44 5.67 -9.03
CA VAL A 33 -13.27 4.90 -8.61
C VAL A 33 -13.74 3.66 -7.89
N PHE A 34 -13.43 2.50 -8.43
CA PHE A 34 -13.76 1.21 -7.82
C PHE A 34 -12.63 0.76 -6.88
N GLY A 35 -12.98 -0.04 -5.89
CA GLY A 35 -12.00 -0.59 -4.96
C GLY A 35 -12.54 -1.79 -4.19
N GLU A 36 -11.65 -2.38 -3.42
CA GLU A 36 -11.91 -3.51 -2.53
C GLU A 36 -11.46 -3.14 -1.12
N VAL A 37 -12.29 -3.46 -0.12
CA VAL A 37 -11.99 -3.23 1.30
C VAL A 37 -11.85 -4.56 2.01
N TRP A 38 -10.75 -4.76 2.71
CA TRP A 38 -10.54 -5.83 3.69
C TRP A 38 -10.56 -5.23 5.08
N ARG A 39 -11.57 -5.58 5.86
CA ARG A 39 -11.75 -4.99 7.19
C ARG A 39 -10.99 -5.78 8.25
N ALA A 40 -10.22 -5.08 9.07
CA ALA A 40 -9.70 -5.64 10.30
C ALA A 40 -10.80 -5.70 11.38
N SER A 41 -10.62 -6.60 12.35
CA SER A 41 -11.40 -6.61 13.58
C SER A 41 -10.96 -5.50 14.53
N GLY A 42 -11.88 -5.03 15.39
CA GLY A 42 -11.60 -4.00 16.39
C GLY A 42 -12.42 -2.73 16.18
N ALA A 43 -12.45 -1.86 17.21
CA ALA A 43 -13.31 -0.68 17.20
C ALA A 43 -12.79 0.46 16.28
N LYS A 44 -11.46 0.60 16.16
CA LYS A 44 -10.81 1.68 15.38
C LYS A 44 -9.50 1.17 14.74
N PRO A 45 -9.57 0.21 13.82
CA PRO A 45 -8.38 -0.26 13.15
C PRO A 45 -7.75 0.86 12.30
N PRO A 46 -6.41 1.02 12.29
CA PRO A 46 -5.75 1.90 11.35
C PRO A 46 -6.09 1.52 9.92
N ILE A 47 -6.13 2.51 9.02
CA ILE A 47 -6.47 2.31 7.62
C ILE A 47 -5.21 2.38 6.77
N ILE A 48 -5.03 1.41 5.87
CA ILE A 48 -4.05 1.44 4.79
C ILE A 48 -4.79 1.72 3.48
N LEU A 49 -4.38 2.77 2.77
CA LEU A 49 -4.83 3.07 1.41
C LEU A 49 -3.79 2.53 0.44
N ALA A 50 -4.13 1.49 -0.30
CA ALA A 50 -3.22 0.74 -1.16
C ALA A 50 -3.44 1.08 -2.64
N PHE A 51 -2.36 1.54 -3.31
CA PHE A 51 -2.34 2.05 -4.67
C PHE A 51 -1.39 1.24 -5.53
N HIS A 52 -1.93 0.60 -6.57
CA HIS A 52 -1.25 -0.39 -7.40
C HIS A 52 -0.18 0.20 -8.34
N GLN A 53 0.70 -0.68 -8.84
CA GLN A 53 1.70 -0.33 -9.85
C GLN A 53 1.09 -0.08 -11.24
N ALA A 54 1.90 0.42 -12.17
CA ALA A 54 1.50 0.63 -13.56
C ALA A 54 0.96 -0.65 -14.21
N GLY A 55 -0.06 -0.51 -15.04
CA GLY A 55 -0.66 -1.64 -15.75
C GLY A 55 -1.47 -2.61 -14.88
N SER A 56 -1.68 -2.30 -13.59
CA SER A 56 -2.35 -3.16 -12.63
C SER A 56 -3.73 -2.62 -12.19
N SER A 57 -4.27 -3.24 -11.16
CA SER A 57 -5.53 -2.94 -10.49
C SER A 57 -5.41 -3.27 -9.00
N SER A 58 -6.50 -3.18 -8.25
CA SER A 58 -6.61 -3.67 -6.87
C SER A 58 -6.18 -5.14 -6.71
N ALA A 59 -6.16 -5.94 -7.79
CA ALA A 59 -5.72 -7.33 -7.80
C ALA A 59 -4.24 -7.51 -7.38
N GLU A 60 -3.38 -6.49 -7.51
CA GLU A 60 -2.03 -6.54 -6.93
C GLU A 60 -2.07 -6.84 -5.44
N TYR A 61 -3.08 -6.31 -4.75
CA TYR A 61 -3.24 -6.43 -3.31
C TYR A 61 -4.08 -7.63 -2.85
N ALA A 62 -4.61 -8.45 -3.76
CA ALA A 62 -5.43 -9.61 -3.40
C ALA A 62 -4.75 -10.57 -2.41
N PRO A 63 -3.44 -10.92 -2.53
CA PRO A 63 -2.73 -11.71 -1.51
C PRO A 63 -2.12 -10.86 -0.38
N ILE A 64 -2.01 -9.54 -0.55
CA ILE A 64 -1.37 -8.64 0.42
C ILE A 64 -2.37 -8.13 1.46
N ALA A 65 -3.51 -7.63 1.01
CA ALA A 65 -4.51 -6.99 1.88
C ALA A 65 -5.10 -7.92 2.94
N PRO A 66 -5.41 -9.20 2.67
CA PRO A 66 -5.85 -10.12 3.73
C PRO A 66 -4.84 -10.29 4.86
N ARG A 67 -3.54 -10.32 4.54
CA ARG A 67 -2.48 -10.43 5.55
C ARG A 67 -2.36 -9.16 6.40
N LEU A 68 -2.51 -7.99 5.78
CA LEU A 68 -2.57 -6.71 6.50
C LEU A 68 -3.83 -6.63 7.38
N ALA A 69 -4.97 -7.13 6.90
CA ALA A 69 -6.19 -7.18 7.70
C ALA A 69 -6.06 -8.11 8.92
N GLN A 70 -5.41 -9.27 8.76
CA GLN A 70 -5.06 -10.15 9.88
C GLN A 70 -4.07 -9.50 10.85
N ALA A 71 -3.18 -8.62 10.35
CA ALA A 71 -2.27 -7.83 11.18
C ALA A 71 -2.94 -6.63 11.87
N GLY A 72 -4.26 -6.42 11.68
CA GLY A 72 -5.05 -5.42 12.36
C GLY A 72 -5.30 -4.11 11.59
N PHE A 73 -5.02 -4.06 10.29
CA PHE A 73 -5.25 -2.88 9.44
C PHE A 73 -6.46 -3.07 8.53
N THR A 74 -7.40 -2.14 8.53
CA THR A 74 -8.37 -2.07 7.42
C THR A 74 -7.64 -1.60 6.16
N VAL A 75 -7.79 -2.32 5.05
CA VAL A 75 -7.13 -2.01 3.79
C VAL A 75 -8.17 -1.64 2.74
N LEU A 76 -8.02 -0.48 2.12
CA LEU A 76 -8.73 -0.11 0.89
C LEU A 76 -7.73 -0.13 -0.27
N ALA A 77 -7.89 -1.04 -1.22
CA ALA A 77 -7.17 -1.05 -2.48
C ALA A 77 -8.09 -0.56 -3.60
N ILE A 78 -7.68 0.46 -4.35
CA ILE A 78 -8.49 1.03 -5.44
C ILE A 78 -7.94 0.68 -6.81
N ASP A 79 -8.83 0.66 -7.80
CA ASP A 79 -8.50 0.66 -9.22
C ASP A 79 -8.25 2.10 -9.65
N GLN A 80 -6.99 2.52 -9.82
CA GLN A 80 -6.69 3.87 -10.31
C GLN A 80 -6.91 3.94 -11.82
N ARG A 81 -7.40 5.08 -12.32
CA ARG A 81 -7.73 5.32 -13.73
C ARG A 81 -6.59 5.11 -14.74
N SER A 82 -5.34 5.12 -14.27
CA SER A 82 -4.13 4.88 -15.08
C SER A 82 -3.69 3.41 -15.11
N GLY A 83 -4.51 2.50 -14.55
CA GLY A 83 -4.19 1.08 -14.48
C GLY A 83 -4.66 0.24 -15.66
N ASN A 84 -4.57 -1.08 -15.49
CA ASN A 84 -4.98 -2.12 -16.45
C ASN A 84 -5.19 -3.46 -15.70
N GLY A 85 -5.00 -4.61 -16.34
CA GLY A 85 -5.38 -5.95 -15.86
C GLY A 85 -4.24 -6.86 -15.42
N ALA A 86 -3.08 -6.35 -14.97
CA ALA A 86 -2.04 -7.21 -14.43
C ALA A 86 -2.52 -8.01 -13.19
N PHE A 87 -1.84 -9.13 -12.90
CA PHE A 87 -2.19 -10.07 -11.82
C PHE A 87 -3.58 -10.71 -11.98
N ASP A 88 -3.95 -11.03 -13.23
CA ASP A 88 -5.25 -11.63 -13.59
C ASP A 88 -6.47 -10.80 -13.13
N GLY A 89 -6.26 -9.51 -12.89
CA GLY A 89 -7.28 -8.58 -12.44
C GLY A 89 -7.96 -7.82 -13.58
N THR A 90 -8.97 -7.04 -13.19
CA THR A 90 -9.62 -6.07 -14.07
C THR A 90 -9.63 -4.72 -13.38
N ASN A 91 -9.07 -3.69 -14.02
CA ASN A 91 -9.18 -2.33 -13.53
C ASN A 91 -10.52 -1.73 -14.00
N ARG A 92 -11.51 -1.75 -13.11
CA ARG A 92 -12.89 -1.30 -13.41
C ARG A 92 -12.96 0.20 -13.67
N THR A 93 -12.16 1.00 -12.97
CA THR A 93 -12.11 2.45 -13.18
C THR A 93 -11.59 2.80 -14.55
N ALA A 94 -10.47 2.20 -14.97
CA ALA A 94 -9.91 2.41 -16.31
C ALA A 94 -10.85 1.90 -17.41
N ALA A 95 -11.50 0.75 -17.20
CA ALA A 95 -12.46 0.18 -18.13
C ALA A 95 -13.70 1.08 -18.31
N GLU A 96 -14.27 1.62 -17.22
CA GLU A 96 -15.42 2.54 -17.30
C GLU A 96 -15.04 3.90 -17.87
N LEU A 97 -13.84 4.39 -17.57
CA LEU A 97 -13.32 5.63 -18.13
C LEU A 97 -13.17 5.57 -19.68
N GLY A 98 -12.86 4.39 -20.23
CA GLY A 98 -12.81 4.13 -21.67
C GLY A 98 -11.69 4.87 -22.43
N ARG A 99 -10.73 5.50 -21.73
CA ARG A 99 -9.59 6.19 -22.31
C ARG A 99 -8.36 6.06 -21.43
N LYS A 100 -7.17 6.19 -22.04
CA LYS A 100 -5.92 6.20 -21.29
C LYS A 100 -5.82 7.44 -20.39
N ALA A 101 -5.23 7.28 -19.22
CA ALA A 101 -4.89 8.36 -18.30
C ALA A 101 -3.39 8.31 -17.97
N THR A 102 -2.79 9.48 -17.75
CA THR A 102 -1.41 9.56 -17.24
C THR A 102 -1.35 9.22 -15.75
N TYR A 103 -0.16 9.01 -15.23
CA TYR A 103 0.03 8.72 -13.80
C TYR A 103 -0.46 9.89 -12.92
N GLU A 104 -0.17 11.12 -13.32
CA GLU A 104 -0.59 12.32 -12.58
C GLU A 104 -2.12 12.47 -12.53
N GLN A 105 -2.81 12.05 -13.61
CA GLN A 105 -4.26 12.10 -13.68
C GLN A 105 -4.95 11.14 -12.70
N ALA A 106 -4.22 10.17 -12.12
CA ALA A 106 -4.76 9.30 -11.09
C ALA A 106 -4.78 9.93 -9.68
N LEU A 107 -4.14 11.08 -9.47
CA LEU A 107 -4.09 11.68 -8.13
C LEU A 107 -5.47 12.00 -7.52
N PRO A 108 -6.49 12.47 -8.26
CA PRO A 108 -7.85 12.60 -7.73
C PRO A 108 -8.48 11.29 -7.24
N ASP A 109 -8.06 10.12 -7.78
CA ASP A 109 -8.53 8.83 -7.30
C ASP A 109 -7.96 8.52 -5.91
N LEU A 110 -6.68 8.87 -5.68
CA LEU A 110 -6.04 8.72 -4.37
C LEU A 110 -6.68 9.68 -3.35
N GLU A 111 -7.01 10.90 -3.77
CA GLU A 111 -7.71 11.88 -2.94
C GLU A 111 -9.12 11.40 -2.55
N ALA A 112 -9.84 10.73 -3.47
CA ALA A 112 -11.13 10.10 -3.17
C ALA A 112 -10.99 8.96 -2.13
N ALA A 113 -9.93 8.15 -2.23
CA ALA A 113 -9.63 7.11 -1.24
C ALA A 113 -9.29 7.74 0.13
N LEU A 114 -8.55 8.85 0.17
CA LEU A 114 -8.24 9.56 1.40
C LEU A 114 -9.52 10.14 2.04
N ALA A 115 -10.42 10.71 1.25
CA ALA A 115 -11.72 11.18 1.74
C ALA A 115 -12.55 10.05 2.35
N TRP A 116 -12.56 8.86 1.70
CA TRP A 116 -13.19 7.67 2.25
C TRP A 116 -12.55 7.26 3.58
N ALA A 117 -11.22 7.25 3.68
CA ALA A 117 -10.53 6.89 4.91
C ALA A 117 -10.87 7.85 6.05
N LYS A 118 -10.92 9.14 5.80
CA LYS A 118 -11.33 10.15 6.79
C LYS A 118 -12.73 9.90 7.33
N ALA A 119 -13.67 9.53 6.47
CA ALA A 119 -15.05 9.22 6.87
C ALA A 119 -15.17 7.90 7.67
N ASN A 120 -14.24 6.95 7.48
CA ASN A 120 -14.31 5.60 8.04
C ASN A 120 -13.29 5.31 9.14
N SER A 121 -12.29 6.17 9.36
CA SER A 121 -11.22 5.92 10.35
C SER A 121 -11.66 6.13 11.79
N HIS A 122 -12.71 6.91 12.04
CA HIS A 122 -13.13 7.30 13.39
C HIS A 122 -11.98 7.86 14.25
N GLY A 123 -11.01 8.55 13.60
CA GLY A 123 -9.82 9.10 14.22
C GLY A 123 -8.63 8.14 14.34
N ALA A 124 -8.72 6.92 13.79
CA ALA A 124 -7.58 6.02 13.68
C ALA A 124 -6.58 6.51 12.61
N PRO A 125 -5.29 6.15 12.73
CA PRO A 125 -4.27 6.53 11.74
C PRO A 125 -4.58 6.07 10.32
N VAL A 126 -4.22 6.90 9.34
CA VAL A 126 -4.30 6.61 7.91
C VAL A 126 -2.89 6.54 7.34
N VAL A 127 -2.52 5.39 6.77
CA VAL A 127 -1.24 5.14 6.10
C VAL A 127 -1.49 5.04 4.61
N VAL A 128 -0.76 5.80 3.81
CA VAL A 128 -0.80 5.70 2.35
C VAL A 128 0.30 4.76 1.87
N TRP A 129 -0.07 3.84 0.99
CA TRP A 129 0.79 2.78 0.48
C TRP A 129 0.78 2.79 -1.04
N GLY A 130 1.93 3.02 -1.66
CA GLY A 130 2.07 3.06 -3.11
C GLY A 130 3.05 2.02 -3.64
N SER A 131 2.73 1.49 -4.82
CA SER A 131 3.56 0.57 -5.59
C SER A 131 4.02 1.25 -6.88
N SER A 132 5.34 1.32 -7.15
CA SER A 132 5.92 1.90 -8.38
C SER A 132 5.51 3.37 -8.59
N TYR A 133 4.86 3.72 -9.71
CA TYR A 133 4.39 5.08 -9.94
C TYR A 133 3.43 5.60 -8.85
N SER A 134 2.67 4.70 -8.23
CA SER A 134 1.83 5.07 -7.09
C SER A 134 2.65 5.37 -5.83
N ALA A 135 3.85 4.77 -5.70
CA ALA A 135 4.81 5.17 -4.67
C ALA A 135 5.31 6.61 -4.86
N ALA A 136 5.33 7.11 -6.10
CA ALA A 136 5.54 8.53 -6.38
C ALA A 136 4.32 9.38 -5.95
N LEU A 137 3.11 8.94 -6.31
CA LEU A 137 1.88 9.69 -6.02
C LEU A 137 1.56 9.79 -4.53
N VAL A 138 1.91 8.82 -3.69
CA VAL A 138 1.66 8.91 -2.24
C VAL A 138 2.48 10.01 -1.57
N PHE A 139 3.66 10.37 -2.08
CA PHE A 139 4.39 11.55 -1.62
C PHE A 139 3.64 12.84 -1.97
N LEU A 140 3.08 12.93 -3.20
CA LEU A 140 2.28 14.08 -3.61
C LEU A 140 1.01 14.20 -2.75
N LEU A 141 0.33 13.07 -2.51
CA LEU A 141 -0.86 13.01 -1.67
C LEU A 141 -0.57 13.49 -0.25
N ALA A 142 0.46 12.93 0.40
CA ALA A 142 0.84 13.32 1.76
C ALA A 142 1.25 14.79 1.86
N ALA A 143 1.98 15.31 0.87
CA ALA A 143 2.39 16.70 0.83
C ALA A 143 1.24 17.70 0.63
N ARG A 144 0.15 17.27 -0.04
CA ARG A 144 -1.06 18.07 -0.28
C ARG A 144 -2.04 18.06 0.89
N HIS A 145 -2.01 17.00 1.69
CA HIS A 145 -2.96 16.74 2.77
C HIS A 145 -2.23 16.57 4.13
N PRO A 146 -1.50 17.60 4.58
CA PRO A 146 -0.82 17.54 5.87
C PRO A 146 -1.85 17.38 7.00
N GLY A 147 -1.58 16.42 7.90
CA GLY A 147 -2.48 16.10 9.02
C GLY A 147 -3.55 15.04 8.72
N ASP A 148 -3.85 14.75 7.45
CA ASP A 148 -4.78 13.68 7.06
C ASP A 148 -4.08 12.34 6.84
N VAL A 149 -2.79 12.34 6.53
CA VAL A 149 -1.92 11.17 6.37
C VAL A 149 -1.01 11.06 7.57
N ASN A 150 -0.93 9.85 8.17
CA ASN A 150 -0.12 9.59 9.35
C ASN A 150 1.17 8.81 9.05
N GLY A 151 1.30 8.24 7.86
CA GLY A 151 2.51 7.54 7.42
C GLY A 151 2.51 7.24 5.93
N VAL A 152 3.70 7.10 5.36
CA VAL A 152 3.92 6.77 3.94
C VAL A 152 4.70 5.46 3.86
N VAL A 153 4.16 4.53 3.07
CA VAL A 153 4.83 3.28 2.66
C VAL A 153 4.96 3.30 1.15
N ALA A 154 6.19 3.28 0.65
CA ALA A 154 6.49 3.42 -0.76
C ALA A 154 7.34 2.24 -1.27
N PHE A 155 6.78 1.44 -2.16
CA PHE A 155 7.46 0.31 -2.80
C PHE A 155 7.95 0.71 -4.18
N SER A 156 9.27 0.68 -4.39
CA SER A 156 9.96 1.08 -5.62
C SER A 156 9.59 2.50 -6.08
N PRO A 157 9.73 3.54 -5.23
CA PRO A 157 9.48 4.92 -5.65
C PRO A 157 10.54 5.40 -6.63
N GLY A 158 10.13 6.29 -7.54
CA GLY A 158 11.01 6.95 -8.51
C GLY A 158 10.35 8.22 -9.07
N GLU A 159 11.10 9.00 -9.84
CA GLU A 159 10.58 10.19 -10.53
C GLU A 159 9.83 9.80 -11.81
N TYR A 160 8.74 9.03 -11.67
CA TYR A 160 7.96 8.48 -12.79
C TYR A 160 7.05 9.50 -13.48
N LEU A 161 6.88 10.68 -12.89
CA LEU A 161 5.99 11.72 -13.37
C LEU A 161 6.64 12.56 -14.48
N ALA A 162 5.86 13.39 -15.16
CA ALA A 162 6.38 14.26 -16.22
C ALA A 162 7.45 15.21 -15.69
N ASN A 163 7.21 15.84 -14.54
CA ASN A 163 8.23 16.61 -13.83
C ASN A 163 9.15 15.64 -13.04
N LYS A 164 10.43 15.59 -13.42
CA LYS A 164 11.44 14.68 -12.87
C LYS A 164 12.01 15.07 -11.50
N THR A 165 11.43 16.06 -10.84
CA THR A 165 11.72 16.45 -9.45
C THR A 165 10.49 16.43 -8.57
N ALA A 166 9.31 16.17 -9.13
CA ALA A 166 8.03 16.31 -8.44
C ALA A 166 7.94 15.49 -7.15
N VAL A 167 8.50 14.28 -7.14
CA VAL A 167 8.44 13.38 -5.98
C VAL A 167 9.35 13.89 -4.86
N ARG A 168 10.58 14.27 -5.16
CA ARG A 168 11.49 14.88 -4.18
C ARG A 168 10.98 16.22 -3.66
N ASP A 169 10.37 17.03 -4.51
CA ASP A 169 9.78 18.31 -4.11
C ASP A 169 8.57 18.12 -3.17
N ALA A 170 7.79 17.07 -3.38
CA ALA A 170 6.74 16.64 -2.45
C ALA A 170 7.32 16.06 -1.15
N ALA A 171 8.32 15.18 -1.25
CA ALA A 171 8.98 14.55 -0.11
C ALA A 171 9.54 15.56 0.91
N ARG A 172 10.06 16.72 0.43
CA ARG A 172 10.51 17.82 1.31
C ARG A 172 9.42 18.42 2.20
N LYS A 173 8.15 18.11 1.93
CA LYS A 173 6.99 18.57 2.71
C LYS A 173 6.41 17.46 3.61
N VAL A 174 6.84 16.20 3.42
CA VAL A 174 6.35 15.06 4.19
C VAL A 174 7.09 14.98 5.51
N ASP A 175 6.37 15.20 6.61
CA ASP A 175 6.89 15.21 7.99
C ASP A 175 6.37 14.05 8.86
N VAL A 176 5.65 13.11 8.26
CA VAL A 176 5.20 11.86 8.88
C VAL A 176 6.22 10.74 8.67
N PRO A 177 6.15 9.63 9.46
CA PRO A 177 7.02 8.46 9.25
C PRO A 177 6.96 7.92 7.82
N VAL A 178 8.13 7.58 7.25
CA VAL A 178 8.27 7.07 5.88
C VAL A 178 9.05 5.76 5.85
N TYR A 179 8.48 4.77 5.17
CA TYR A 179 9.15 3.50 4.85
C TYR A 179 9.27 3.35 3.34
N ILE A 180 10.48 3.06 2.86
CA ILE A 180 10.75 2.73 1.46
C ILE A 180 11.30 1.32 1.37
N ASP A 181 10.79 0.55 0.40
CA ASP A 181 11.28 -0.74 -0.02
C ASP A 181 11.36 -0.75 -1.57
N GLN A 182 12.28 -1.50 -2.15
CA GLN A 182 12.48 -1.55 -3.59
C GLN A 182 13.18 -2.83 -4.02
N ALA A 183 13.21 -3.09 -5.33
CA ALA A 183 14.07 -4.12 -5.88
C ALA A 183 15.56 -3.83 -5.61
N SER A 184 16.38 -4.87 -5.59
CA SER A 184 17.81 -4.79 -5.25
C SER A 184 18.71 -4.20 -6.33
N GLY A 185 18.14 -3.86 -7.50
CA GLY A 185 18.89 -3.22 -8.59
C GLY A 185 19.41 -1.84 -8.19
N ALA A 186 20.66 -1.53 -8.55
CA ALA A 186 21.34 -0.29 -8.15
C ALA A 186 20.56 0.98 -8.49
N ASP A 187 19.87 0.99 -9.64
CA ASP A 187 19.08 2.14 -10.10
C ASP A 187 17.85 2.37 -9.19
N GLU A 188 17.12 1.33 -8.80
CA GLU A 188 15.98 1.46 -7.89
C GLU A 188 16.42 1.85 -6.48
N VAL A 189 17.49 1.25 -5.98
CA VAL A 189 18.10 1.60 -4.68
C VAL A 189 18.51 3.06 -4.68
N GLY A 190 19.18 3.54 -5.72
CA GLY A 190 19.62 4.93 -5.84
C GLY A 190 18.47 5.93 -5.95
N GLN A 191 17.44 5.65 -6.75
CA GLN A 191 16.26 6.49 -6.86
C GLN A 191 15.49 6.57 -5.53
N SER A 192 15.31 5.44 -4.86
CA SER A 192 14.68 5.35 -3.53
C SER A 192 15.45 6.14 -2.48
N ALA A 193 16.77 6.02 -2.46
CA ALA A 193 17.65 6.76 -1.54
C ALA A 193 17.55 8.27 -1.75
N ALA A 194 17.55 8.74 -3.00
CA ALA A 194 17.44 10.16 -3.33
C ALA A 194 16.10 10.77 -2.91
N ILE A 195 15.00 10.00 -3.01
CA ILE A 195 13.68 10.43 -2.53
C ILE A 195 13.66 10.45 -1.00
N LEU A 196 14.18 9.39 -0.35
CA LEU A 196 14.23 9.32 1.12
C LEU A 196 15.08 10.45 1.72
N GLU A 197 16.21 10.78 1.11
CA GLU A 197 17.05 11.90 1.54
C GLU A 197 16.25 13.21 1.57
N ALA A 198 15.41 13.44 0.56
CA ALA A 198 14.58 14.63 0.45
C ALA A 198 13.46 14.69 1.50
N VAL A 199 13.02 13.57 2.09
CA VAL A 199 11.93 13.53 3.08
C VAL A 199 12.26 14.39 4.28
N LYS A 200 11.33 15.30 4.65
CA LYS A 200 11.45 16.22 5.78
C LYS A 200 11.47 15.50 7.13
N SER A 201 10.69 14.44 7.28
CA SER A 201 10.63 13.66 8.52
C SER A 201 11.99 13.06 8.87
N THR A 202 12.34 13.07 10.15
CA THR A 202 13.52 12.34 10.69
C THR A 202 13.21 10.86 10.95
N ASP A 203 11.94 10.48 11.07
CA ASP A 203 11.50 9.08 11.17
C ASP A 203 11.29 8.51 9.78
N LYS A 204 12.39 8.10 9.16
CA LYS A 204 12.41 7.59 7.80
C LYS A 204 13.41 6.46 7.66
N GLN A 205 13.03 5.44 6.87
CA GLN A 205 13.90 4.28 6.63
C GLN A 205 13.74 3.72 5.24
N GLN A 206 14.82 3.21 4.68
CA GLN A 206 14.87 2.41 3.46
C GLN A 206 15.30 0.99 3.83
N LEU A 207 14.55 -0.01 3.35
CA LEU A 207 15.01 -1.38 3.43
C LEU A 207 16.06 -1.59 2.33
N LEU A 208 17.32 -1.75 2.73
CA LEU A 208 18.36 -2.22 1.82
C LEU A 208 18.20 -3.73 1.68
N SER A 209 17.47 -4.11 0.65
CA SER A 209 17.02 -5.48 0.45
C SER A 209 18.14 -6.49 0.35
N PRO A 210 17.99 -7.66 0.96
CA PRO A 210 18.73 -8.84 0.54
C PRO A 210 18.38 -9.20 -0.92
N SER A 211 19.16 -10.05 -1.53
CA SER A 211 19.22 -10.37 -2.97
C SER A 211 17.89 -10.80 -3.65
N ASN A 212 16.82 -11.07 -2.90
CA ASN A 212 15.54 -11.56 -3.41
C ASN A 212 14.46 -10.50 -3.22
N SER A 213 14.29 -9.66 -4.22
CA SER A 213 13.28 -8.62 -4.25
C SER A 213 12.78 -8.42 -5.67
N THR A 214 11.54 -7.99 -5.82
CA THR A 214 10.92 -7.63 -7.09
C THR A 214 10.41 -6.20 -7.03
N HIS A 215 10.14 -5.61 -8.20
CA HIS A 215 9.67 -4.24 -8.32
C HIS A 215 8.28 -4.04 -7.70
N GLY A 216 8.09 -2.98 -6.94
CA GLY A 216 6.82 -2.60 -6.36
C GLY A 216 6.37 -3.49 -5.19
N SER A 217 5.10 -3.37 -4.82
CA SER A 217 4.49 -4.18 -3.74
C SER A 217 4.43 -5.68 -4.08
N SER A 218 4.64 -6.04 -5.35
CA SER A 218 4.74 -7.43 -5.77
C SER A 218 5.90 -8.19 -5.10
N THR A 219 6.88 -7.47 -4.50
CA THR A 219 7.92 -8.07 -3.67
C THR A 219 7.39 -8.81 -2.42
N LEU A 220 6.16 -8.48 -1.98
CA LEU A 220 5.48 -9.14 -0.87
C LEU A 220 4.65 -10.37 -1.27
N ARG A 221 4.52 -10.63 -2.57
CA ARG A 221 3.71 -11.73 -3.09
C ARG A 221 4.56 -12.99 -3.22
N ALA A 222 4.08 -14.11 -2.66
CA ALA A 222 4.77 -15.39 -2.75
C ALA A 222 4.82 -15.97 -4.18
N ASP A 223 3.88 -15.58 -5.05
CA ASP A 223 3.85 -15.99 -6.46
C ASP A 223 4.88 -15.25 -7.33
N THR A 224 5.27 -14.04 -6.95
CA THR A 224 6.27 -13.24 -7.68
C THR A 224 7.65 -13.22 -7.02
N ASN A 225 7.71 -13.39 -5.70
CA ASN A 225 8.94 -13.38 -4.90
C ASN A 225 8.95 -14.49 -3.83
N PRO A 226 8.91 -15.78 -4.22
CA PRO A 226 8.78 -16.89 -3.27
C PRO A 226 9.93 -16.98 -2.26
N ALA A 227 11.15 -16.57 -2.64
CA ALA A 227 12.34 -16.67 -1.79
C ALA A 227 12.54 -15.45 -0.87
N GLY A 228 11.96 -14.29 -1.19
CA GLY A 228 12.22 -13.03 -0.48
C GLY A 228 11.02 -12.43 0.25
N ALA A 229 9.79 -12.77 -0.13
CA ALA A 229 8.59 -12.10 0.35
C ALA A 229 8.52 -11.98 1.89
N GLU A 230 8.90 -13.02 2.64
CA GLU A 230 8.81 -13.01 4.11
C GLU A 230 9.78 -12.04 4.79
N ALA A 231 10.95 -11.80 4.19
CA ALA A 231 11.88 -10.80 4.70
C ALA A 231 11.31 -9.37 4.58
N HIS A 232 10.70 -9.07 3.42
CA HIS A 232 10.02 -7.79 3.16
C HIS A 232 8.79 -7.63 4.06
N TRP A 233 7.98 -8.70 4.25
CA TRP A 233 6.87 -8.71 5.20
C TRP A 233 7.31 -8.39 6.63
N THR A 234 8.39 -9.04 7.10
CA THR A 234 8.92 -8.80 8.44
C THR A 234 9.28 -7.33 8.64
N ALA A 235 9.95 -6.72 7.65
CA ALA A 235 10.39 -5.34 7.71
C ALA A 235 9.22 -4.35 7.69
N VAL A 236 8.28 -4.50 6.75
CA VAL A 236 7.15 -3.56 6.64
C VAL A 236 6.19 -3.69 7.82
N LEU A 237 5.92 -4.90 8.32
CA LEU A 237 5.08 -5.08 9.51
C LEU A 237 5.74 -4.49 10.76
N LYS A 238 7.07 -4.56 10.90
CA LYS A 238 7.79 -3.87 11.97
C LYS A 238 7.58 -2.35 11.90
N PHE A 239 7.64 -1.76 10.69
CA PHE A 239 7.35 -0.34 10.50
C PHE A 239 5.91 -0.01 10.87
N LEU A 240 4.95 -0.80 10.42
CA LEU A 240 3.51 -0.55 10.61
C LEU A 240 3.06 -0.63 12.08
N LYS A 241 3.76 -1.37 12.94
CA LYS A 241 3.40 -1.51 14.37
C LYS A 241 3.20 -0.18 15.09
N ARG A 242 3.87 0.90 14.66
CA ARG A 242 3.75 2.24 15.24
C ARG A 242 2.36 2.86 15.13
N PHE A 243 1.55 2.40 14.17
CA PHE A 243 0.19 2.90 13.92
C PHE A 243 -0.87 2.10 14.66
N MET A 244 -0.51 0.99 15.29
CA MET A 244 -1.44 0.16 16.05
C MET A 244 -1.79 0.85 17.37
N PRO A 245 -3.05 0.71 17.85
CA PRO A 245 -3.40 1.17 19.19
C PRO A 245 -2.54 0.45 20.22
N SER A 246 -2.11 1.20 21.24
CA SER A 246 -1.38 0.69 22.42
C SER A 246 -2.25 -0.16 23.32
#